data_b3f1a5578268df71ee86850e3eb2e87e
#
_entry.id   b3f1a5578268df71ee86850e3eb2e87e
#
_cell.length_a   1.000
_cell.length_b   1.000
_cell.length_c   1.000
_cell.angle_alpha   90.00
_cell.angle_beta   90.00
_cell.angle_gamma   90.00
#
_symmetry.space_group_name_H-M   'P 1'
#
loop_
_entity.id
_entity.type
_entity.pdbx_description
1 polymer ?
#
loop_
_entity_poly.entity_id
_entity_poly.type
_entity_poly.pdbx_seq_one_letter_code
_entity_poly.pdbx_strand_id
1 'polypeptide(L)'
;MTASPAMRSVADVVAGLGSAAVRPSVGVAVDQLGRPGSRHRIPTPALVVDADALAANIDAAQRGADMAGVRLRPHAKTHKSAAVARLQLDAGASGVCVAKVGEAEALAGAGIDDLLVTSPIRPHLVERVADLRAAGVAVAVVADHPDVVPALAGAASTGAPLDVLVDVDVGLHRTGVAEARDSAALAELIAAQPDLRFRGVQGYGGHWQHVADPAERADAVAAGMRRLVECIRAIEGTGLTIDRCSGGGTGTFAVDCELGVLNELQPGSYAFMDQQYADALDGDAAPWRQALFVQATVVSANHDGFVTVDAGLKAFATDAGHPGASPSTYRWFGDEHGLVTQPPDHELRLGDRLELVPPHCDPTVDRYDVLHVVRDDVLVDVVPIEARGCSQ
;
A
#
# COMPACT_ATOMS: atom_id res chain seq x y z
N MET A 1 19.48 -6.63 13.69
CA MET A 1 18.83 -7.96 13.75
C MET A 1 17.52 -7.78 14.48
N THR A 2 16.45 -7.45 13.77
CA THR A 2 15.10 -7.43 14.33
C THR A 2 14.73 -8.86 14.67
N ALA A 3 14.35 -9.11 15.93
CA ALA A 3 13.87 -10.42 16.36
C ALA A 3 12.67 -10.80 15.48
N SER A 4 12.73 -11.97 14.86
CA SER A 4 11.59 -12.55 14.12
C SER A 4 10.38 -12.53 15.06
N PRO A 5 9.22 -11.97 14.67
CA PRO A 5 8.06 -11.96 15.56
C PRO A 5 7.76 -13.40 16.01
N ALA A 6 7.58 -13.56 17.31
CA ALA A 6 7.20 -14.85 17.89
C ALA A 6 5.88 -15.32 17.24
N MET A 7 5.79 -16.61 16.93
CA MET A 7 4.56 -17.19 16.37
C MET A 7 3.41 -17.00 17.38
N ARG A 8 2.33 -16.32 16.93
CA ARG A 8 1.16 -16.10 17.78
C ARG A 8 0.44 -17.41 18.09
N SER A 9 -0.20 -17.50 19.23
CA SER A 9 -1.06 -18.66 19.53
C SER A 9 -2.31 -18.67 18.63
N VAL A 10 -2.90 -19.83 18.42
CA VAL A 10 -4.18 -19.97 17.69
C VAL A 10 -5.26 -19.04 18.28
N ALA A 11 -5.31 -18.94 19.62
CA ALA A 11 -6.28 -18.09 20.31
C ALA A 11 -6.04 -16.59 19.99
N ASP A 12 -4.79 -16.14 20.00
CA ASP A 12 -4.44 -14.74 19.68
C ASP A 12 -4.74 -14.42 18.22
N VAL A 13 -4.50 -15.36 17.31
CA VAL A 13 -4.84 -15.20 15.88
C VAL A 13 -6.34 -15.08 15.70
N VAL A 14 -7.14 -15.99 16.30
CA VAL A 14 -8.60 -15.96 16.22
C VAL A 14 -9.17 -14.66 16.81
N ALA A 15 -8.66 -14.22 17.95
CA ALA A 15 -9.07 -12.96 18.56
C ALA A 15 -8.78 -11.75 17.64
N GLY A 16 -7.63 -11.75 16.96
CA GLY A 16 -7.25 -10.70 16.02
C GLY A 16 -8.06 -10.68 14.72
N LEU A 17 -8.63 -11.81 14.32
CA LEU A 17 -9.40 -11.92 13.06
C LEU A 17 -10.78 -11.28 13.11
N GLY A 18 -11.35 -11.06 14.30
CA GLY A 18 -12.68 -10.48 14.45
C GLY A 18 -13.75 -11.22 13.62
N SER A 19 -14.52 -10.49 12.82
CA SER A 19 -15.57 -11.09 11.97
C SER A 19 -15.05 -12.01 10.87
N ALA A 20 -13.80 -11.90 10.45
CA ALA A 20 -13.21 -12.78 9.43
C ALA A 20 -13.05 -14.22 9.95
N ALA A 21 -12.92 -14.42 11.27
CA ALA A 21 -12.78 -15.74 11.88
C ALA A 21 -14.00 -16.66 11.65
N VAL A 22 -15.17 -16.11 11.36
CA VAL A 22 -16.40 -16.89 11.11
C VAL A 22 -16.43 -17.57 9.74
N ARG A 23 -15.52 -17.24 8.84
CA ARG A 23 -15.45 -17.90 7.52
C ARG A 23 -14.82 -19.29 7.66
N PRO A 24 -15.49 -20.35 7.16
CA PRO A 24 -14.99 -21.72 7.30
C PRO A 24 -13.58 -21.93 6.75
N SER A 25 -13.24 -21.29 5.61
CA SER A 25 -11.88 -21.38 5.01
C SER A 25 -10.80 -20.80 5.92
N VAL A 26 -11.09 -19.71 6.62
CA VAL A 26 -10.17 -19.09 7.59
C VAL A 26 -10.00 -20.02 8.80
N GLY A 27 -11.08 -20.60 9.32
CA GLY A 27 -11.02 -21.58 10.41
C GLY A 27 -10.15 -22.78 10.06
N VAL A 28 -10.31 -23.35 8.85
CA VAL A 28 -9.46 -24.47 8.38
C VAL A 28 -7.99 -24.06 8.30
N ALA A 29 -7.68 -22.85 7.85
CA ALA A 29 -6.31 -22.35 7.80
C ALA A 29 -5.73 -22.18 9.22
N VAL A 30 -6.48 -21.58 10.14
CA VAL A 30 -6.07 -21.36 11.54
C VAL A 30 -5.76 -22.70 12.24
N ASP A 31 -6.52 -23.76 11.99
CA ASP A 31 -6.26 -25.11 12.53
C ASP A 31 -4.95 -25.73 12.04
N GLN A 32 -4.34 -25.19 10.98
CA GLN A 32 -3.08 -25.65 10.43
C GLN A 32 -1.85 -24.85 10.92
N LEU A 33 -2.06 -23.78 11.71
CA LEU A 33 -0.97 -22.91 12.17
C LEU A 33 0.19 -23.69 12.80
N GLY A 34 1.40 -23.36 12.40
CA GLY A 34 2.65 -23.90 12.92
C GLY A 34 2.94 -25.36 12.53
N ARG A 35 2.11 -26.02 11.72
CA ARG A 35 2.34 -27.41 11.31
C ARG A 35 3.21 -27.47 10.09
N PRO A 36 4.20 -28.38 10.01
CA PRO A 36 4.97 -28.63 8.79
C PRO A 36 4.03 -28.95 7.61
N GLY A 37 4.33 -28.38 6.43
CA GLY A 37 3.51 -28.53 5.23
C GLY A 37 2.17 -27.78 5.24
N SER A 38 1.91 -26.95 6.25
CA SER A 38 0.63 -26.23 6.36
C SER A 38 0.44 -25.17 5.24
N ARG A 39 1.51 -24.61 4.67
CA ARG A 39 1.44 -23.73 3.48
C ARG A 39 0.61 -24.38 2.37
N HIS A 40 0.79 -25.69 2.13
CA HIS A 40 0.10 -26.43 1.09
C HIS A 40 -1.30 -26.94 1.49
N ARG A 41 -1.78 -26.60 2.69
CA ARG A 41 -3.10 -26.98 3.21
C ARG A 41 -4.05 -25.79 3.36
N ILE A 42 -3.60 -24.59 3.03
CA ILE A 42 -4.44 -23.41 3.03
C ILE A 42 -5.55 -23.61 1.98
N PRO A 43 -6.84 -23.40 2.32
CA PRO A 43 -7.92 -23.46 1.34
C PRO A 43 -7.76 -22.41 0.24
N THR A 44 -7.80 -22.82 -1.02
CA THR A 44 -7.58 -21.95 -2.19
C THR A 44 -8.91 -21.53 -2.86
N PRO A 45 -8.89 -20.42 -3.64
CA PRO A 45 -7.79 -19.48 -3.79
C PRO A 45 -7.55 -18.69 -2.49
N ALA A 46 -6.28 -18.43 -2.18
CA ALA A 46 -5.87 -17.77 -0.94
C ALA A 46 -4.80 -16.71 -1.18
N LEU A 47 -4.91 -15.59 -0.48
CA LEU A 47 -3.87 -14.57 -0.48
C LEU A 47 -2.79 -14.96 0.52
N VAL A 48 -1.57 -15.14 0.04
CA VAL A 48 -0.42 -15.63 0.80
C VAL A 48 0.69 -14.60 0.78
N VAL A 49 1.33 -14.39 1.93
CA VAL A 49 2.46 -13.47 2.09
C VAL A 49 3.65 -14.24 2.65
N ASP A 50 4.78 -14.21 1.95
CA ASP A 50 6.05 -14.70 2.45
C ASP A 50 6.61 -13.75 3.50
N ALA A 51 6.73 -14.23 4.73
CA ALA A 51 7.11 -13.45 5.90
C ALA A 51 8.53 -12.87 5.79
N ASP A 52 9.46 -13.65 5.23
CA ASP A 52 10.86 -13.25 5.15
C ASP A 52 11.10 -12.27 4.00
N ALA A 53 10.39 -12.41 2.88
CA ALA A 53 10.40 -11.44 1.80
C ALA A 53 9.76 -10.11 2.25
N LEU A 54 8.60 -10.15 2.93
CA LEU A 54 7.95 -8.96 3.50
C LEU A 54 8.89 -8.22 4.47
N ALA A 55 9.50 -8.95 5.41
CA ALA A 55 10.42 -8.36 6.39
C ALA A 55 11.64 -7.74 5.70
N ALA A 56 12.22 -8.43 4.71
CA ALA A 56 13.34 -7.93 3.93
C ALA A 56 13.01 -6.64 3.17
N ASN A 57 11.81 -6.56 2.58
CA ASN A 57 11.35 -5.38 1.86
C ASN A 57 11.16 -4.18 2.80
N ILE A 58 10.49 -4.40 3.95
CA ILE A 58 10.28 -3.35 4.98
C ILE A 58 11.63 -2.81 5.47
N ASP A 59 12.55 -3.69 5.79
CA ASP A 59 13.88 -3.34 6.30
C ASP A 59 14.71 -2.61 5.23
N ALA A 60 14.64 -3.02 3.96
CA ALA A 60 15.33 -2.37 2.85
C ALA A 60 14.80 -0.95 2.59
N ALA A 61 13.47 -0.75 2.65
CA ALA A 61 12.86 0.56 2.48
C ALA A 61 13.26 1.52 3.61
N GLN A 62 13.20 1.06 4.86
CA GLN A 62 13.58 1.90 6.00
C GLN A 62 15.05 2.29 5.94
N ARG A 63 15.95 1.31 5.71
CA ARG A 63 17.39 1.63 5.54
C ARG A 63 17.66 2.57 4.38
N GLY A 64 16.97 2.43 3.25
CA GLY A 64 17.11 3.32 2.10
C GLY A 64 16.70 4.75 2.46
N ALA A 65 15.59 4.92 3.15
CA ALA A 65 15.12 6.22 3.63
C ALA A 65 16.10 6.83 4.65
N ASP A 66 16.57 6.04 5.63
CA ASP A 66 17.54 6.49 6.64
C ASP A 66 18.86 6.95 6.00
N MET A 67 19.38 6.21 5.03
CA MET A 67 20.61 6.58 4.30
C MET A 67 20.44 7.86 3.48
N ALA A 68 19.25 8.11 2.95
CA ALA A 68 18.92 9.34 2.23
C ALA A 68 18.58 10.51 3.18
N GLY A 69 18.45 10.27 4.49
CA GLY A 69 18.06 11.29 5.46
C GLY A 69 16.60 11.75 5.32
N VAL A 70 15.72 10.90 4.76
CA VAL A 70 14.29 11.17 4.58
C VAL A 70 13.44 10.28 5.48
N ARG A 71 12.24 10.75 5.84
CA ARG A 71 11.29 9.94 6.60
C ARG A 71 10.58 8.95 5.68
N LEU A 72 10.24 7.78 6.21
CA LEU A 72 9.36 6.83 5.54
C LEU A 72 7.98 6.89 6.18
N ARG A 73 6.92 7.10 5.39
CA ARG A 73 5.52 7.01 5.78
C ARG A 73 4.78 6.08 4.79
N PRO A 74 4.88 4.76 4.97
CA PRO A 74 4.37 3.79 4.00
C PRO A 74 2.88 3.95 3.72
N HIS A 75 2.47 3.64 2.48
CA HIS A 75 1.09 3.77 2.07
C HIS A 75 0.31 2.46 2.28
N ALA A 76 -0.55 2.43 3.30
CA ALA A 76 -1.32 1.25 3.68
C ALA A 76 -2.42 0.84 2.68
N LYS A 77 -2.74 1.67 1.67
CA LYS A 77 -3.70 1.28 0.61
C LYS A 77 -3.36 -0.04 -0.07
N THR A 78 -2.06 -0.39 -0.10
CA THR A 78 -1.55 -1.63 -0.70
C THR A 78 -1.92 -2.86 0.11
N HIS A 79 -1.74 -2.81 1.42
CA HIS A 79 -1.95 -3.99 2.28
C HIS A 79 -3.22 -3.92 3.12
N LYS A 80 -3.74 -2.73 3.41
CA LYS A 80 -4.98 -2.49 4.17
C LYS A 80 -5.06 -3.22 5.52
N SER A 81 -3.90 -3.59 6.09
CA SER A 81 -3.77 -4.40 7.31
C SER A 81 -2.98 -3.66 8.38
N ALA A 82 -3.54 -3.57 9.59
CA ALA A 82 -2.87 -3.00 10.74
C ALA A 82 -1.66 -3.84 11.18
N ALA A 83 -1.68 -5.15 10.95
CA ALA A 83 -0.53 -6.01 11.26
C ALA A 83 0.69 -5.64 10.41
N VAL A 84 0.50 -5.42 9.10
CA VAL A 84 1.59 -4.97 8.20
C VAL A 84 2.03 -3.54 8.56
N ALA A 85 1.08 -2.64 8.83
CA ALA A 85 1.40 -1.27 9.26
C ALA A 85 2.26 -1.24 10.54
N ARG A 86 1.98 -2.09 11.52
CA ARG A 86 2.81 -2.22 12.74
C ARG A 86 4.23 -2.67 12.42
N LEU A 87 4.41 -3.66 11.53
CA LEU A 87 5.77 -4.07 11.12
C LEU A 87 6.55 -2.91 10.52
N GLN A 88 5.91 -2.06 9.73
CA GLN A 88 6.53 -0.87 9.15
C GLN A 88 6.86 0.19 10.21
N LEU A 89 5.96 0.43 11.17
CA LEU A 89 6.19 1.35 12.30
C LEU A 89 7.30 0.84 13.22
N ASP A 90 7.32 -0.45 13.51
CA ASP A 90 8.37 -1.10 14.33
C ASP A 90 9.75 -1.03 13.65
N ALA A 91 9.79 -0.99 12.32
CA ALA A 91 11.00 -0.79 11.55
C ALA A 91 11.51 0.67 11.53
N GLY A 92 10.68 1.64 11.97
CA GLY A 92 11.07 3.04 12.06
C GLY A 92 10.26 4.01 11.19
N ALA A 93 9.18 3.55 10.56
CA ALA A 93 8.30 4.44 9.80
C ALA A 93 7.70 5.54 10.70
N SER A 94 7.59 6.76 10.16
CA SER A 94 7.15 7.96 10.90
C SER A 94 5.63 8.06 11.09
N GLY A 95 4.88 7.09 10.61
CA GLY A 95 3.41 7.01 10.58
C GLY A 95 2.97 6.26 9.33
N VAL A 96 1.69 6.31 8.99
CA VAL A 96 1.10 5.55 7.88
C VAL A 96 0.29 6.48 6.98
N CYS A 97 0.42 6.31 5.66
CA CYS A 97 -0.46 6.94 4.67
C CYS A 97 -1.66 6.04 4.36
N VAL A 98 -2.82 6.67 4.18
CA VAL A 98 -4.05 6.03 3.69
C VAL A 98 -4.65 6.86 2.56
N ALA A 99 -5.34 6.21 1.63
CA ALA A 99 -5.97 6.93 0.52
C ALA A 99 -7.33 7.53 0.90
N LYS A 100 -8.04 6.92 1.85
CA LYS A 100 -9.42 7.24 2.19
C LYS A 100 -9.64 7.35 3.70
N VAL A 101 -10.65 8.14 4.07
CA VAL A 101 -11.04 8.29 5.48
C VAL A 101 -11.49 6.95 6.07
N GLY A 102 -12.23 6.14 5.31
CA GLY A 102 -12.64 4.80 5.76
C GLY A 102 -11.47 3.86 6.04
N GLU A 103 -10.36 3.98 5.29
CA GLU A 103 -9.13 3.25 5.61
C GLU A 103 -8.50 3.76 6.92
N ALA A 104 -8.52 5.09 7.13
CA ALA A 104 -8.05 5.69 8.38
C ALA A 104 -8.85 5.18 9.58
N GLU A 105 -10.18 5.14 9.49
CA GLU A 105 -11.06 4.64 10.55
C GLU A 105 -10.80 3.16 10.87
N ALA A 106 -10.68 2.31 9.84
CA ALA A 106 -10.42 0.88 10.02
C ALA A 106 -9.06 0.62 10.70
N LEU A 107 -8.01 1.31 10.25
CA LEU A 107 -6.67 1.17 10.82
C LEU A 107 -6.56 1.80 12.22
N ALA A 108 -7.22 2.94 12.45
CA ALA A 108 -7.30 3.56 13.78
C ALA A 108 -8.03 2.64 14.77
N GLY A 109 -9.16 2.05 14.36
CA GLY A 109 -9.88 1.05 15.16
C GLY A 109 -9.04 -0.18 15.50
N ALA A 110 -8.03 -0.48 14.69
CA ALA A 110 -7.04 -1.53 14.93
C ALA A 110 -5.76 -1.03 15.63
N GLY A 111 -5.72 0.23 16.10
CA GLY A 111 -4.65 0.78 16.94
C GLY A 111 -3.47 1.40 16.17
N ILE A 112 -3.69 1.90 14.96
CA ILE A 112 -2.74 2.75 14.25
C ILE A 112 -3.15 4.21 14.50
N ASP A 113 -2.29 5.01 15.11
CA ASP A 113 -2.61 6.29 15.70
C ASP A 113 -1.96 7.53 15.05
N ASP A 114 -1.13 7.36 14.02
CA ASP A 114 -0.55 8.45 13.21
C ASP A 114 -0.81 8.20 11.72
N LEU A 115 -1.77 8.94 11.16
CA LEU A 115 -2.31 8.72 9.82
C LEU A 115 -2.28 9.99 8.97
N LEU A 116 -1.82 9.88 7.72
CA LEU A 116 -1.97 10.91 6.68
C LEU A 116 -2.97 10.42 5.63
N VAL A 117 -4.10 11.12 5.49
CA VAL A 117 -5.06 10.89 4.40
C VAL A 117 -4.57 11.62 3.16
N THR A 118 -4.14 10.88 2.15
CA THR A 118 -3.42 11.39 0.97
C THR A 118 -4.31 11.81 -0.20
N SER A 119 -5.62 11.52 -0.15
CA SER A 119 -6.58 12.06 -1.12
C SER A 119 -7.25 13.32 -0.56
N PRO A 120 -7.50 14.36 -1.38
CA PRO A 120 -8.16 15.57 -0.93
C PRO A 120 -9.48 15.29 -0.24
N ILE A 121 -9.67 15.91 0.93
CA ILE A 121 -10.87 15.71 1.75
C ILE A 121 -12.05 16.46 1.14
N ARG A 122 -13.18 15.77 0.99
CA ARG A 122 -14.45 16.39 0.61
C ARG A 122 -15.19 16.89 1.85
N PRO A 123 -15.96 18.00 1.77
CA PRO A 123 -16.62 18.61 2.94
C PRO A 123 -17.45 17.64 3.79
N HIS A 124 -18.16 16.70 3.16
CA HIS A 124 -18.98 15.71 3.88
C HIS A 124 -18.20 14.62 4.64
N LEU A 125 -16.87 14.54 4.48
CA LEU A 125 -16.01 13.62 5.22
C LEU A 125 -15.32 14.27 6.43
N VAL A 126 -15.48 15.58 6.58
CA VAL A 126 -14.79 16.37 7.61
C VAL A 126 -15.19 15.93 9.02
N GLU A 127 -16.47 15.62 9.26
CA GLU A 127 -16.94 15.12 10.55
C GLU A 127 -16.27 13.81 10.95
N ARG A 128 -16.04 12.89 9.99
CA ARG A 128 -15.35 11.63 10.23
C ARG A 128 -13.87 11.84 10.61
N VAL A 129 -13.22 12.85 10.03
CA VAL A 129 -11.86 13.26 10.43
C VAL A 129 -11.88 13.82 11.85
N ALA A 130 -12.90 14.61 12.21
CA ALA A 130 -13.08 15.12 13.57
C ALA A 130 -13.27 13.99 14.59
N ASP A 131 -14.05 12.97 14.26
CA ASP A 131 -14.28 11.79 15.12
C ASP A 131 -13.00 11.02 15.38
N LEU A 132 -12.17 10.78 14.35
CA LEU A 132 -10.86 10.16 14.49
C LEU A 132 -9.96 10.95 15.47
N ARG A 133 -9.93 12.27 15.35
CA ARG A 133 -9.16 13.15 16.23
C ARG A 133 -9.70 13.16 17.64
N ALA A 134 -11.03 13.15 17.81
CA ALA A 134 -11.67 13.05 19.13
C ALA A 134 -11.35 11.72 19.81
N ALA A 135 -11.11 10.65 19.04
CA ALA A 135 -10.64 9.36 19.53
C ALA A 135 -9.13 9.33 19.86
N GLY A 136 -8.42 10.46 19.69
CA GLY A 136 -6.98 10.59 20.02
C GLY A 136 -6.03 10.21 18.88
N VAL A 137 -6.53 9.99 17.66
CA VAL A 137 -5.71 9.66 16.49
C VAL A 137 -5.07 10.94 15.94
N ALA A 138 -3.76 10.92 15.72
CA ALA A 138 -3.05 11.98 15.02
C ALA A 138 -3.34 11.87 13.51
N VAL A 139 -4.26 12.72 13.02
CA VAL A 139 -4.64 12.74 11.60
C VAL A 139 -4.10 14.00 10.94
N ALA A 140 -3.41 13.82 9.83
CA ALA A 140 -3.12 14.87 8.87
C ALA A 140 -3.91 14.62 7.57
N VAL A 141 -4.26 15.69 6.85
CA VAL A 141 -5.03 15.62 5.61
C VAL A 141 -4.39 16.47 4.51
N VAL A 142 -4.79 16.23 3.27
CA VAL A 142 -4.40 17.10 2.14
C VAL A 142 -5.59 17.91 1.64
N ALA A 143 -5.31 19.09 1.13
CA ALA A 143 -6.26 19.99 0.49
C ALA A 143 -5.70 20.50 -0.85
N ASP A 144 -6.56 20.59 -1.86
CA ASP A 144 -6.24 21.12 -3.20
C ASP A 144 -7.20 22.22 -3.68
N HIS A 145 -8.17 22.59 -2.83
CA HIS A 145 -9.18 23.61 -3.18
C HIS A 145 -9.52 24.50 -1.98
N PRO A 146 -9.65 25.84 -2.18
CA PRO A 146 -9.94 26.76 -1.08
C PRO A 146 -11.29 26.51 -0.41
N ASP A 147 -12.29 26.00 -1.12
CA ASP A 147 -13.64 25.79 -0.58
C ASP A 147 -13.71 24.71 0.52
N VAL A 148 -12.71 23.82 0.62
CA VAL A 148 -12.67 22.81 1.67
C VAL A 148 -12.13 23.37 3.00
N VAL A 149 -11.37 24.47 2.96
CA VAL A 149 -10.66 25.02 4.13
C VAL A 149 -11.59 25.40 5.28
N PRO A 150 -12.74 26.10 5.03
CA PRO A 150 -13.67 26.41 6.12
C PRO A 150 -14.27 25.17 6.79
N ALA A 151 -14.54 24.11 6.01
CA ALA A 151 -15.04 22.86 6.56
C ALA A 151 -13.98 22.15 7.42
N LEU A 152 -12.72 22.11 6.95
CA LEU A 152 -11.60 21.55 7.72
C LEU A 152 -11.37 22.30 9.04
N ALA A 153 -11.48 23.63 9.05
CA ALA A 153 -11.41 24.42 10.27
C ALA A 153 -12.49 24.03 11.28
N GLY A 154 -13.72 23.75 10.80
CA GLY A 154 -14.82 23.27 11.65
C GLY A 154 -14.56 21.90 12.29
N ALA A 155 -13.78 21.03 11.67
CA ALA A 155 -13.40 19.71 12.20
C ALA A 155 -12.31 19.76 13.28
N ALA A 156 -11.66 20.88 13.42
CA ALA A 156 -10.50 21.02 14.32
C ALA A 156 -10.89 21.30 15.79
N SER A 157 -12.17 21.22 16.15
CA SER A 157 -12.74 21.62 17.46
C SER A 157 -12.25 20.84 18.69
N THR A 158 -11.22 19.99 18.58
CA THR A 158 -10.76 19.07 19.64
C THR A 158 -9.47 19.51 20.35
N GLY A 159 -9.15 20.82 20.38
CA GLY A 159 -8.11 21.37 21.22
C GLY A 159 -6.72 21.51 20.60
N ALA A 160 -6.36 20.76 19.56
CA ALA A 160 -5.14 20.96 18.77
C ALA A 160 -5.49 21.26 17.29
N PRO A 161 -4.73 22.12 16.59
CA PRO A 161 -4.97 22.37 15.17
C PRO A 161 -4.89 21.10 14.31
N LEU A 162 -5.71 21.00 13.25
CA LEU A 162 -5.63 19.92 12.26
C LEU A 162 -4.44 20.17 11.31
N ASP A 163 -3.57 19.18 11.15
CA ASP A 163 -2.46 19.23 10.21
C ASP A 163 -2.95 19.13 8.76
N VAL A 164 -2.62 20.11 7.94
CA VAL A 164 -3.02 20.16 6.54
C VAL A 164 -1.80 20.38 5.64
N LEU A 165 -1.69 19.59 4.57
CA LEU A 165 -0.75 19.78 3.47
C LEU A 165 -1.50 20.27 2.23
N VAL A 166 -0.86 21.10 1.42
CA VAL A 166 -1.37 21.43 0.08
C VAL A 166 -0.97 20.28 -0.87
N ASP A 167 -1.97 19.66 -1.53
CA ASP A 167 -1.73 18.70 -2.60
C ASP A 167 -1.36 19.46 -3.88
N VAL A 168 -0.27 19.08 -4.53
CA VAL A 168 0.28 19.73 -5.73
C VAL A 168 0.21 18.76 -6.90
N ASP A 169 -0.33 19.22 -8.03
CA ASP A 169 -0.31 18.48 -9.28
C ASP A 169 1.10 18.50 -9.90
N VAL A 170 1.80 17.41 -9.76
CA VAL A 170 3.15 17.22 -10.33
C VAL A 170 3.13 16.74 -11.79
N GLY A 171 1.97 16.76 -12.45
CA GLY A 171 1.79 16.40 -13.86
C GLY A 171 0.91 15.17 -14.11
N LEU A 172 0.33 14.58 -13.08
CA LEU A 172 -0.64 13.48 -13.21
C LEU A 172 -2.04 13.98 -13.62
N HIS A 173 -2.36 15.23 -13.28
CA HIS A 173 -3.64 15.89 -13.55
C HIS A 173 -4.85 15.13 -12.97
N ARG A 174 -4.64 14.47 -11.81
CA ARG A 174 -5.69 13.72 -11.10
C ARG A 174 -6.31 14.55 -9.98
N THR A 175 -5.48 15.09 -9.12
CA THR A 175 -5.78 16.00 -8.00
C THR A 175 -4.61 16.95 -7.84
N GLY A 176 -4.76 17.94 -6.97
CA GLY A 176 -3.70 18.86 -6.62
C GLY A 176 -3.81 20.20 -7.33
N VAL A 177 -3.22 21.21 -6.71
CA VAL A 177 -3.14 22.56 -7.26
C VAL A 177 -2.11 22.61 -8.37
N ALA A 178 -2.49 23.13 -9.54
CA ALA A 178 -1.64 23.11 -10.74
C ALA A 178 -0.63 24.28 -10.77
N GLU A 179 -1.03 25.45 -10.22
CA GLU A 179 -0.25 26.68 -10.35
C GLU A 179 0.42 27.07 -9.02
N ALA A 180 1.69 27.50 -9.11
CA ALA A 180 2.46 27.86 -7.92
C ALA A 180 1.83 29.00 -7.10
N ARG A 181 1.27 30.02 -7.77
CA ARG A 181 0.58 31.12 -7.07
C ARG A 181 -0.66 30.65 -6.30
N ASP A 182 -1.40 29.67 -6.86
CA ASP A 182 -2.62 29.17 -6.26
C ASP A 182 -2.28 28.23 -5.08
N SER A 183 -1.14 27.51 -5.17
CA SER A 183 -0.58 26.76 -4.04
C SER A 183 -0.20 27.68 -2.87
N ALA A 184 0.41 28.83 -3.15
CA ALA A 184 0.73 29.84 -2.13
C ALA A 184 -0.52 30.42 -1.50
N ALA A 185 -1.52 30.83 -2.31
CA ALA A 185 -2.79 31.36 -1.82
C ALA A 185 -3.55 30.35 -0.94
N LEU A 186 -3.56 29.07 -1.31
CA LEU A 186 -4.18 28.01 -0.52
C LEU A 186 -3.44 27.79 0.81
N ALA A 187 -2.09 27.81 0.80
CA ALA A 187 -1.28 27.68 2.01
C ALA A 187 -1.52 28.83 2.98
N GLU A 188 -1.59 30.09 2.49
CA GLU A 188 -1.92 31.27 3.29
C GLU A 188 -3.34 31.14 3.89
N LEU A 189 -4.31 30.70 3.08
CA LEU A 189 -5.69 30.50 3.54
C LEU A 189 -5.77 29.45 4.66
N ILE A 190 -5.04 28.34 4.55
CA ILE A 190 -4.93 27.33 5.61
C ILE A 190 -4.27 27.92 6.85
N ALA A 191 -3.12 28.61 6.70
CA ALA A 191 -2.38 29.18 7.81
C ALA A 191 -3.12 30.29 8.55
N ALA A 192 -4.06 30.96 7.87
CA ALA A 192 -4.93 31.99 8.49
C ALA A 192 -6.03 31.42 9.39
N GLN A 193 -6.29 30.10 9.34
CA GLN A 193 -7.29 29.47 10.19
C GLN A 193 -6.66 29.07 11.54
N PRO A 194 -7.16 29.55 12.68
CA PRO A 194 -6.58 29.26 14.00
C PRO A 194 -6.65 27.75 14.35
N ASP A 195 -7.60 27.05 13.76
CA ASP A 195 -7.85 25.63 14.01
C ASP A 195 -7.12 24.70 13.03
N LEU A 196 -6.37 25.25 12.07
CA LEU A 196 -5.56 24.49 11.12
C LEU A 196 -4.08 24.79 11.31
N ARG A 197 -3.25 23.82 10.98
CA ARG A 197 -1.81 23.99 10.95
C ARG A 197 -1.28 23.59 9.57
N PHE A 198 -0.84 24.58 8.81
CA PHE A 198 -0.15 24.30 7.56
C PHE A 198 1.16 23.57 7.85
N ARG A 199 1.38 22.42 7.20
CA ARG A 199 2.57 21.57 7.41
C ARG A 199 3.47 21.48 6.19
N GLY A 200 3.01 21.90 5.03
CA GLY A 200 3.77 21.81 3.81
C GLY A 200 2.97 21.28 2.64
N VAL A 201 3.60 20.45 1.81
CA VAL A 201 3.04 20.01 0.53
C VAL A 201 3.08 18.50 0.36
N GLN A 202 2.18 17.98 -0.48
CA GLN A 202 2.22 16.64 -1.02
C GLN A 202 2.32 16.73 -2.55
N GLY A 203 3.14 15.84 -3.17
CA GLY A 203 3.19 15.68 -4.61
C GLY A 203 3.37 14.22 -4.99
N TYR A 204 2.40 13.63 -5.72
CA TYR A 204 2.45 12.22 -6.12
C TYR A 204 2.26 12.02 -7.62
N GLY A 205 3.24 11.38 -8.26
CA GLY A 205 3.23 11.02 -9.68
C GLY A 205 3.02 9.53 -9.93
N GLY A 206 1.78 9.07 -9.91
CA GLY A 206 1.44 7.66 -10.14
C GLY A 206 1.83 7.15 -11.54
N HIS A 207 1.80 8.03 -12.54
CA HIS A 207 2.15 7.71 -13.93
C HIS A 207 3.64 7.44 -14.15
N TRP A 208 4.51 7.77 -13.20
CA TRP A 208 5.95 7.45 -13.29
C TRP A 208 6.32 6.09 -12.74
N GLN A 209 5.45 5.51 -11.90
CA GLN A 209 5.77 4.34 -11.10
C GLN A 209 6.10 3.09 -11.92
N HIS A 210 5.57 3.02 -13.15
CA HIS A 210 5.69 1.86 -14.03
C HIS A 210 6.36 2.21 -15.38
N VAL A 211 7.09 3.33 -15.45
CA VAL A 211 7.95 3.61 -16.59
C VAL A 211 9.14 2.65 -16.54
N ALA A 212 9.25 1.76 -17.54
CA ALA A 212 10.22 0.67 -17.53
C ALA A 212 11.67 1.15 -17.71
N ASP A 213 11.90 2.12 -18.61
CA ASP A 213 13.24 2.67 -18.80
C ASP A 213 13.65 3.54 -17.60
N PRO A 214 14.74 3.19 -16.89
CA PRO A 214 15.17 3.91 -15.69
C PRO A 214 15.52 5.39 -15.96
N ALA A 215 16.09 5.71 -17.13
CA ALA A 215 16.45 7.07 -17.46
C ALA A 215 15.21 7.93 -17.79
N GLU A 216 14.27 7.38 -18.56
CA GLU A 216 12.98 8.04 -18.82
C GLU A 216 12.20 8.25 -17.53
N ARG A 217 12.21 7.27 -16.63
CA ARG A 217 11.57 7.37 -15.31
C ARG A 217 12.20 8.48 -14.46
N ALA A 218 13.53 8.53 -14.39
CA ALA A 218 14.25 9.57 -13.67
C ALA A 218 13.97 10.97 -14.22
N ASP A 219 13.96 11.13 -15.54
CA ASP A 219 13.67 12.40 -16.20
C ASP A 219 12.23 12.87 -15.94
N ALA A 220 11.25 11.94 -15.98
CA ALA A 220 9.86 12.24 -15.71
C ALA A 220 9.65 12.67 -14.23
N VAL A 221 10.27 11.96 -13.28
CA VAL A 221 10.26 12.34 -11.86
C VAL A 221 10.90 13.70 -11.65
N ALA A 222 12.07 13.94 -12.22
CA ALA A 222 12.76 15.23 -12.11
C ALA A 222 11.92 16.39 -12.68
N ALA A 223 11.19 16.15 -13.78
CA ALA A 223 10.30 17.16 -14.36
C ALA A 223 9.14 17.51 -13.40
N GLY A 224 8.49 16.52 -12.80
CA GLY A 224 7.44 16.76 -11.83
C GLY A 224 7.94 17.37 -10.53
N MET A 225 9.11 16.97 -10.06
CA MET A 225 9.72 17.57 -8.86
C MET A 225 10.10 19.05 -9.08
N ARG A 226 10.47 19.47 -10.29
CA ARG A 226 10.64 20.91 -10.59
C ARG A 226 9.35 21.70 -10.36
N ARG A 227 8.19 21.17 -10.78
CA ARG A 227 6.88 21.81 -10.51
C ARG A 227 6.60 21.91 -9.02
N LEU A 228 6.88 20.84 -8.28
CA LEU A 228 6.72 20.85 -6.82
C LEU A 228 7.62 21.92 -6.16
N VAL A 229 8.87 22.04 -6.60
CA VAL A 229 9.82 23.05 -6.09
C VAL A 229 9.35 24.48 -6.43
N GLU A 230 8.73 24.71 -7.59
CA GLU A 230 8.14 26.01 -7.93
C GLU A 230 7.01 26.38 -6.96
N CYS A 231 6.13 25.42 -6.62
CA CYS A 231 5.07 25.61 -5.62
C CYS A 231 5.65 25.86 -4.21
N ILE A 232 6.66 25.10 -3.80
CA ILE A 232 7.38 25.29 -2.54
C ILE A 232 7.94 26.71 -2.44
N ARG A 233 8.65 27.18 -3.45
CA ARG A 233 9.22 28.53 -3.49
C ARG A 233 8.17 29.64 -3.42
N ALA A 234 7.04 29.43 -4.09
CA ALA A 234 5.93 30.38 -4.05
C ALA A 234 5.32 30.46 -2.61
N ILE A 235 5.15 29.32 -1.94
CA ILE A 235 4.68 29.24 -0.56
C ILE A 235 5.68 29.90 0.38
N GLU A 236 6.96 29.56 0.30
CA GLU A 236 8.03 30.16 1.11
C GLU A 236 8.16 31.66 0.92
N GLY A 237 7.87 32.16 -0.32
CA GLY A 237 7.82 33.57 -0.63
C GLY A 237 6.75 34.35 0.13
N THR A 238 5.73 33.67 0.70
CA THR A 238 4.74 34.30 1.61
C THR A 238 5.22 34.38 3.06
N GLY A 239 6.36 33.79 3.39
CA GLY A 239 6.90 33.70 4.75
C GLY A 239 6.50 32.43 5.51
N LEU A 240 5.76 31.51 4.88
CA LEU A 240 5.43 30.21 5.45
C LEU A 240 6.61 29.25 5.30
N THR A 241 6.71 28.28 6.20
CA THR A 241 7.73 27.22 6.18
C THR A 241 7.15 25.88 5.77
N ILE A 242 7.95 25.06 5.09
CA ILE A 242 7.61 23.70 4.68
C ILE A 242 8.26 22.70 5.63
N ASP A 243 7.49 22.16 6.58
CA ASP A 243 7.96 21.10 7.49
C ASP A 243 7.93 19.72 6.83
N ARG A 244 6.94 19.50 5.96
CA ARG A 244 6.69 18.23 5.30
C ARG A 244 6.54 18.44 3.81
N CYS A 245 7.40 17.77 3.05
CA CYS A 245 7.30 17.62 1.60
C CYS A 245 7.20 16.12 1.33
N SER A 246 5.96 15.64 1.13
CA SER A 246 5.62 14.22 1.17
C SER A 246 5.20 13.72 -0.22
N GLY A 247 5.60 12.50 -0.61
CA GLY A 247 5.28 11.95 -1.92
C GLY A 247 6.11 10.73 -2.29
N GLY A 248 6.34 10.54 -3.60
CA GLY A 248 7.09 9.39 -4.09
C GLY A 248 6.32 8.06 -4.02
N GLY A 249 6.94 7.01 -4.53
CA GLY A 249 6.33 5.68 -4.57
C GLY A 249 7.35 4.56 -4.72
N THR A 250 6.87 3.34 -4.93
CA THR A 250 7.73 2.15 -5.01
C THR A 250 8.66 2.19 -6.23
N GLY A 251 8.12 2.55 -7.40
CA GLY A 251 8.88 2.57 -8.66
C GLY A 251 9.86 3.74 -8.77
N THR A 252 9.64 4.80 -7.98
CA THR A 252 10.48 6.01 -8.00
C THR A 252 11.39 6.14 -6.77
N PHE A 253 11.33 5.20 -5.84
CA PHE A 253 11.97 5.28 -4.52
C PHE A 253 13.45 5.71 -4.57
N ALA A 254 14.24 5.06 -5.41
CA ALA A 254 15.67 5.38 -5.55
C ALA A 254 15.90 6.80 -6.10
N VAL A 255 15.13 7.18 -7.12
CA VAL A 255 15.18 8.51 -7.73
C VAL A 255 14.73 9.59 -6.74
N ASP A 256 13.66 9.34 -6.00
CA ASP A 256 13.15 10.29 -4.99
C ASP A 256 14.19 10.51 -3.87
N CYS A 257 14.87 9.45 -3.42
CA CYS A 257 15.98 9.55 -2.46
C CYS A 257 17.16 10.36 -3.02
N GLU A 258 17.52 10.17 -4.29
CA GLU A 258 18.65 10.84 -4.93
C GLU A 258 18.37 12.33 -5.17
N LEU A 259 17.16 12.67 -5.61
CA LEU A 259 16.78 14.06 -5.90
C LEU A 259 16.68 14.93 -4.63
N GLY A 260 16.34 14.36 -3.48
CA GLY A 260 16.30 15.04 -2.18
C GLY A 260 15.29 16.19 -2.11
N VAL A 261 14.25 16.22 -2.96
CA VAL A 261 13.18 17.21 -2.92
C VAL A 261 12.17 16.86 -1.84
N LEU A 262 11.82 15.57 -1.74
CA LEU A 262 10.93 15.05 -0.72
C LEU A 262 11.70 14.79 0.59
N ASN A 263 11.11 15.15 1.73
CA ASN A 263 11.65 14.81 3.05
C ASN A 263 10.83 13.73 3.76
N GLU A 264 9.76 13.23 3.10
CA GLU A 264 8.94 12.11 3.54
C GLU A 264 8.47 11.31 2.31
N LEU A 265 8.72 9.99 2.29
CA LEU A 265 8.37 9.09 1.17
C LEU A 265 7.16 8.22 1.50
N GLN A 266 6.29 8.01 0.50
CA GLN A 266 5.01 7.29 0.62
C GLN A 266 4.93 5.97 -0.19
N PRO A 267 5.98 5.13 -0.31
CA PRO A 267 5.87 3.89 -1.07
C PRO A 267 4.90 2.93 -0.39
N GLY A 268 4.17 2.15 -1.18
CA GLY A 268 3.23 1.15 -0.66
C GLY A 268 3.57 -0.26 -1.14
N SER A 269 3.55 -0.46 -2.46
CA SER A 269 3.66 -1.77 -3.11
C SER A 269 5.00 -2.47 -2.89
N TYR A 270 6.04 -1.75 -2.46
CA TYR A 270 7.36 -2.33 -2.12
C TYR A 270 7.25 -3.47 -1.10
N ALA A 271 6.28 -3.38 -0.18
CA ALA A 271 6.10 -4.39 0.87
C ALA A 271 5.75 -5.76 0.27
N PHE A 272 4.98 -5.77 -0.80
CA PHE A 272 4.40 -6.97 -1.41
C PHE A 272 5.00 -7.32 -2.76
N MET A 273 5.22 -6.32 -3.60
CA MET A 273 5.49 -6.43 -5.02
C MET A 273 4.36 -7.14 -5.79
N ASP A 274 4.36 -6.98 -7.10
CA ASP A 274 3.46 -7.60 -8.04
C ASP A 274 4.10 -7.72 -9.43
N GLN A 275 3.39 -8.30 -10.40
CA GLN A 275 3.92 -8.50 -11.74
C GLN A 275 4.20 -7.17 -12.44
N GLN A 276 3.34 -6.16 -12.25
CA GLN A 276 3.51 -4.85 -12.88
C GLN A 276 4.79 -4.15 -12.40
N TYR A 277 5.09 -4.20 -11.10
CA TYR A 277 6.34 -3.66 -10.57
C TYR A 277 7.55 -4.54 -10.91
N ALA A 278 7.39 -5.86 -10.94
CA ALA A 278 8.46 -6.75 -11.38
C ALA A 278 8.89 -6.43 -12.82
N ASP A 279 7.90 -6.25 -13.73
CA ASP A 279 8.17 -5.92 -15.13
C ASP A 279 8.76 -4.50 -15.29
N ALA A 280 8.28 -3.52 -14.51
CA ALA A 280 8.74 -2.13 -14.60
C ALA A 280 10.14 -1.92 -14.01
N LEU A 281 10.53 -2.73 -13.01
CA LEU A 281 11.81 -2.62 -12.31
C LEU A 281 12.79 -3.75 -12.72
N ASP A 282 12.47 -4.52 -13.76
CA ASP A 282 13.36 -5.53 -14.29
C ASP A 282 14.65 -4.87 -14.82
N GLY A 283 15.80 -5.33 -14.30
CA GLY A 283 17.10 -4.72 -14.57
C GLY A 283 17.51 -3.57 -13.65
N ASP A 284 16.62 -3.07 -12.79
CA ASP A 284 16.99 -2.15 -11.72
C ASP A 284 17.71 -2.89 -10.58
N ALA A 285 18.59 -2.18 -9.88
CA ALA A 285 19.16 -2.69 -8.61
C ALA A 285 18.16 -2.55 -7.43
N ALA A 286 16.86 -2.66 -7.70
CA ALA A 286 15.83 -2.53 -6.69
C ALA A 286 15.91 -3.70 -5.69
N PRO A 287 15.91 -3.42 -4.37
CA PRO A 287 16.10 -4.46 -3.36
C PRO A 287 14.83 -5.28 -3.08
N TRP A 288 13.75 -5.02 -3.83
CA TRP A 288 12.43 -5.56 -3.55
C TRP A 288 12.31 -7.03 -3.94
N ARG A 289 11.70 -7.82 -3.07
CA ARG A 289 11.39 -9.23 -3.29
C ARG A 289 9.90 -9.42 -3.48
N GLN A 290 9.50 -10.35 -4.36
CA GLN A 290 8.11 -10.77 -4.42
C GLN A 290 7.70 -11.42 -3.09
N ALA A 291 6.74 -10.84 -2.39
CA ALA A 291 6.25 -11.34 -1.10
C ALA A 291 4.78 -11.78 -1.16
N LEU A 292 3.97 -11.22 -2.07
CA LEU A 292 2.54 -11.49 -2.17
C LEU A 292 2.25 -12.47 -3.31
N PHE A 293 1.45 -13.50 -3.00
CA PHE A 293 1.00 -14.49 -3.97
C PHE A 293 -0.48 -14.79 -3.80
N VAL A 294 -1.14 -15.21 -4.86
CA VAL A 294 -2.40 -15.94 -4.78
C VAL A 294 -2.09 -17.42 -4.95
N GLN A 295 -2.29 -18.19 -3.89
CA GLN A 295 -2.16 -19.63 -3.94
C GLN A 295 -3.41 -20.22 -4.59
N ALA A 296 -3.21 -21.12 -5.55
CA ALA A 296 -4.26 -21.79 -6.32
C ALA A 296 -4.02 -23.30 -6.34
N THR A 297 -5.08 -24.06 -6.59
CA THR A 297 -5.02 -25.52 -6.74
C THR A 297 -5.34 -25.89 -8.18
N VAL A 298 -4.61 -26.87 -8.73
CA VAL A 298 -4.97 -27.53 -10.00
C VAL A 298 -6.24 -28.34 -9.80
N VAL A 299 -7.33 -27.90 -10.41
CA VAL A 299 -8.65 -28.56 -10.31
C VAL A 299 -8.98 -29.43 -11.52
N SER A 300 -8.23 -29.29 -12.60
CA SER A 300 -8.35 -30.15 -13.80
C SER A 300 -7.00 -30.24 -14.53
N ALA A 301 -6.63 -31.46 -14.93
CA ALA A 301 -5.43 -31.79 -15.70
C ALA A 301 -5.76 -32.79 -16.82
N ASN A 302 -6.89 -32.58 -17.53
CA ASN A 302 -7.40 -33.51 -18.54
C ASN A 302 -6.98 -33.16 -19.96
N HIS A 303 -6.21 -32.10 -20.15
CA HIS A 303 -5.79 -31.62 -21.47
C HIS A 303 -4.27 -31.56 -21.57
N ASP A 304 -3.76 -31.88 -22.75
CA ASP A 304 -2.33 -31.77 -23.03
C ASP A 304 -1.89 -30.30 -23.04
N GLY A 305 -0.75 -30.02 -22.44
CA GLY A 305 -0.09 -28.73 -22.49
C GLY A 305 -0.56 -27.69 -21.48
N PHE A 306 -1.67 -27.92 -20.75
CA PHE A 306 -2.14 -27.00 -19.72
C PHE A 306 -2.94 -27.68 -18.62
N VAL A 307 -3.08 -26.98 -17.50
CA VAL A 307 -3.97 -27.32 -16.39
C VAL A 307 -4.93 -26.17 -16.11
N THR A 308 -6.05 -26.46 -15.44
CA THR A 308 -6.99 -25.47 -14.93
C THR A 308 -6.80 -25.35 -13.42
N VAL A 309 -6.68 -24.10 -12.94
CA VAL A 309 -6.59 -23.77 -11.50
C VAL A 309 -7.87 -23.07 -11.03
N ASP A 310 -8.13 -23.12 -9.73
CA ASP A 310 -9.30 -22.52 -9.05
C ASP A 310 -9.20 -21.01 -8.80
N ALA A 311 -8.28 -20.33 -9.45
CA ALA A 311 -8.08 -18.88 -9.32
C ALA A 311 -8.31 -18.22 -10.69
N GLY A 312 -9.45 -17.58 -10.87
CA GLY A 312 -9.87 -16.85 -12.07
C GLY A 312 -9.99 -15.34 -11.83
N LEU A 313 -10.87 -14.68 -12.61
CA LEU A 313 -11.10 -13.23 -12.55
C LEU A 313 -11.46 -12.72 -11.15
N LYS A 314 -12.12 -13.54 -10.32
CA LYS A 314 -12.51 -13.14 -8.95
C LYS A 314 -11.36 -13.20 -7.94
N ALA A 315 -10.28 -13.92 -8.26
CA ALA A 315 -9.14 -14.08 -7.37
C ALA A 315 -8.09 -12.96 -7.50
N PHE A 316 -8.13 -12.18 -8.60
CA PHE A 316 -7.12 -11.17 -8.89
C PHE A 316 -7.75 -9.85 -9.33
N ALA A 317 -6.97 -8.77 -9.23
CA ALA A 317 -7.18 -7.57 -10.02
C ALA A 317 -6.97 -7.87 -11.52
N THR A 318 -7.68 -7.16 -12.39
CA THR A 318 -7.65 -7.40 -13.83
C THR A 318 -7.23 -6.17 -14.63
N ASP A 319 -6.76 -5.14 -13.94
CA ASP A 319 -6.40 -3.83 -14.48
C ASP A 319 -4.96 -3.77 -15.04
N ALA A 320 -4.11 -4.76 -14.70
CA ALA A 320 -2.68 -4.76 -15.04
C ALA A 320 -2.22 -6.06 -15.76
N GLY A 321 -3.08 -6.67 -16.56
CA GLY A 321 -2.73 -7.86 -17.36
C GLY A 321 -3.03 -9.20 -16.68
N HIS A 322 -2.12 -10.16 -16.84
CA HIS A 322 -2.26 -11.51 -16.29
C HIS A 322 -1.39 -11.74 -15.06
N PRO A 323 -1.79 -12.64 -14.16
CA PRO A 323 -0.91 -13.12 -13.09
C PRO A 323 0.38 -13.73 -13.64
N GLY A 324 1.49 -13.49 -12.91
CA GLY A 324 2.75 -14.17 -13.18
C GLY A 324 2.70 -15.62 -12.71
N ALA A 325 3.20 -16.52 -13.55
CA ALA A 325 3.21 -17.98 -13.31
C ALA A 325 4.53 -18.65 -13.76
N SER A 326 5.63 -17.88 -13.80
CA SER A 326 6.93 -18.37 -14.31
C SER A 326 7.36 -19.68 -13.63
N PRO A 327 7.89 -20.67 -14.38
CA PRO A 327 8.20 -20.68 -15.81
C PRO A 327 7.00 -20.93 -16.75
N SER A 328 5.80 -21.15 -16.22
CA SER A 328 4.54 -21.29 -16.96
C SER A 328 3.98 -19.93 -17.38
N THR A 329 2.92 -19.94 -18.16
CA THR A 329 2.10 -18.75 -18.44
C THR A 329 0.71 -18.95 -17.91
N TYR A 330 0.10 -17.85 -17.43
CA TYR A 330 -1.30 -17.85 -16.99
C TYR A 330 -2.18 -17.14 -18.02
N ARG A 331 -3.43 -17.59 -18.15
CA ARG A 331 -4.48 -16.93 -18.92
C ARG A 331 -5.82 -17.02 -18.19
N TRP A 332 -6.61 -15.95 -18.24
CA TRP A 332 -7.99 -15.95 -17.74
C TRP A 332 -8.82 -17.03 -18.41
N PHE A 333 -9.52 -17.84 -17.61
CA PHE A 333 -10.31 -18.96 -18.09
C PHE A 333 -11.71 -19.00 -17.45
N GLY A 334 -12.23 -17.80 -17.14
CA GLY A 334 -13.51 -17.55 -16.52
C GLY A 334 -13.40 -16.90 -15.14
N ASP A 335 -14.56 -16.75 -14.48
CA ASP A 335 -14.67 -16.07 -13.21
C ASP A 335 -13.90 -16.78 -12.10
N GLU A 336 -14.00 -18.11 -12.06
CA GLU A 336 -13.45 -18.94 -10.99
C GLU A 336 -12.17 -19.69 -11.41
N HIS A 337 -11.81 -19.67 -12.68
CA HIS A 337 -10.74 -20.51 -13.20
C HIS A 337 -9.67 -19.73 -13.96
N GLY A 338 -8.44 -20.20 -13.84
CA GLY A 338 -7.29 -19.82 -14.66
C GLY A 338 -6.76 -21.01 -15.45
N LEU A 339 -6.22 -20.75 -16.64
CA LEU A 339 -5.45 -21.72 -17.41
C LEU A 339 -3.97 -21.47 -17.15
N VAL A 340 -3.22 -22.51 -16.79
CA VAL A 340 -1.77 -22.46 -16.61
C VAL A 340 -1.14 -23.47 -17.56
N THR A 341 -0.18 -23.00 -18.38
CA THR A 341 0.55 -23.91 -19.29
C THR A 341 1.44 -24.86 -18.50
N GLN A 342 1.64 -26.08 -19.00
CA GLN A 342 2.59 -27.01 -18.41
C GLN A 342 4.01 -26.40 -18.45
N PRO A 343 4.75 -26.40 -17.34
CA PRO A 343 6.15 -25.99 -17.34
C PRO A 343 7.02 -27.00 -18.08
N PRO A 344 8.18 -26.58 -18.64
CA PRO A 344 9.02 -27.45 -19.45
C PRO A 344 9.57 -28.69 -18.74
N ASP A 345 9.85 -28.55 -17.45
CA ASP A 345 10.62 -29.53 -16.68
C ASP A 345 9.80 -30.28 -15.61
N HIS A 346 8.51 -29.98 -15.50
CA HIS A 346 7.64 -30.56 -14.48
C HIS A 346 6.20 -30.65 -14.96
N GLU A 347 5.58 -31.81 -14.80
CA GLU A 347 4.17 -32.01 -15.13
C GLU A 347 3.29 -31.66 -13.92
N LEU A 348 2.46 -30.61 -14.07
CA LEU A 348 1.44 -30.25 -13.09
C LEU A 348 0.31 -31.28 -13.11
N ARG A 349 -0.15 -31.70 -11.93
CA ARG A 349 -1.15 -32.74 -11.72
C ARG A 349 -2.32 -32.22 -10.91
N LEU A 350 -3.43 -32.94 -10.98
CA LEU A 350 -4.61 -32.67 -10.15
C LEU A 350 -4.24 -32.59 -8.65
N GLY A 351 -4.61 -31.49 -8.01
CA GLY A 351 -4.34 -31.22 -6.60
C GLY A 351 -3.02 -30.49 -6.32
N ASP A 352 -2.16 -30.30 -7.32
CA ASP A 352 -0.93 -29.51 -7.15
C ASP A 352 -1.25 -28.07 -6.79
N ARG A 353 -0.36 -27.47 -6.02
CA ARG A 353 -0.46 -26.08 -5.56
C ARG A 353 0.47 -25.18 -6.35
N LEU A 354 -0.04 -24.05 -6.77
CA LEU A 354 0.71 -23.00 -7.47
C LEU A 354 0.59 -21.70 -6.70
N GLU A 355 1.65 -20.92 -6.69
CA GLU A 355 1.64 -19.54 -6.22
C GLU A 355 1.81 -18.61 -7.40
N LEU A 356 0.77 -17.85 -7.66
CA LEU A 356 0.66 -16.95 -8.80
C LEU A 356 0.93 -15.52 -8.30
N VAL A 357 1.81 -14.79 -9.00
CA VAL A 357 2.07 -13.39 -8.69
C VAL A 357 0.89 -12.55 -9.16
N PRO A 358 0.23 -11.77 -8.30
CA PRO A 358 -0.87 -10.92 -8.74
C PRO A 358 -0.39 -9.88 -9.77
N PRO A 359 -1.21 -9.55 -10.78
CA PRO A 359 -0.84 -8.52 -11.76
C PRO A 359 -0.70 -7.14 -11.13
N HIS A 360 -1.54 -6.81 -10.14
CA HIS A 360 -1.51 -5.60 -9.34
C HIS A 360 -1.91 -5.93 -7.90
N CYS A 361 -1.02 -5.62 -6.94
CA CYS A 361 -1.23 -6.01 -5.55
C CYS A 361 -2.39 -5.28 -4.88
N ASP A 362 -2.46 -3.94 -4.96
CA ASP A 362 -3.44 -3.11 -4.25
C ASP A 362 -4.90 -3.60 -4.42
N PRO A 363 -5.47 -3.68 -5.65
CA PRO A 363 -6.85 -4.11 -5.80
C PRO A 363 -7.03 -5.63 -5.70
N THR A 364 -5.95 -6.43 -5.74
CA THR A 364 -6.02 -7.86 -5.44
C THR A 364 -6.21 -8.08 -3.95
N VAL A 365 -5.47 -7.38 -3.10
CA VAL A 365 -5.61 -7.44 -1.63
C VAL A 365 -7.04 -7.11 -1.20
N ASP A 366 -7.68 -6.11 -1.83
CA ASP A 366 -9.04 -5.69 -1.50
C ASP A 366 -10.13 -6.77 -1.75
N ARG A 367 -9.78 -7.87 -2.42
CA ARG A 367 -10.69 -9.01 -2.68
C ARG A 367 -10.73 -10.02 -1.54
N TYR A 368 -9.77 -9.98 -0.61
CA TYR A 368 -9.59 -10.97 0.44
C TYR A 368 -9.84 -10.37 1.83
N ASP A 369 -10.28 -11.20 2.77
CA ASP A 369 -10.53 -10.78 4.15
C ASP A 369 -9.28 -10.91 5.03
N VAL A 370 -8.36 -11.80 4.65
CA VAL A 370 -7.17 -12.14 5.44
C VAL A 370 -5.95 -12.35 4.54
N LEU A 371 -4.77 -12.10 5.12
CA LEU A 371 -3.48 -12.54 4.61
C LEU A 371 -3.05 -13.80 5.35
N HIS A 372 -2.66 -14.83 4.62
CA HIS A 372 -2.03 -16.03 5.17
C HIS A 372 -0.52 -15.84 5.16
N VAL A 373 0.08 -15.63 6.32
CA VAL A 373 1.52 -15.37 6.45
C VAL A 373 2.25 -16.68 6.54
N VAL A 374 3.16 -16.93 5.62
CA VAL A 374 3.93 -18.19 5.54
C VAL A 374 5.43 -17.94 5.67
N ARG A 375 6.13 -18.96 6.19
CA ARG A 375 7.59 -19.03 6.20
C ARG A 375 7.98 -20.43 5.81
N ASP A 376 8.80 -20.56 4.77
CA ASP A 376 9.12 -21.86 4.15
C ASP A 376 7.81 -22.61 3.79
N ASP A 377 7.61 -23.81 4.34
CA ASP A 377 6.42 -24.64 4.14
C ASP A 377 5.35 -24.50 5.23
N VAL A 378 5.51 -23.52 6.14
CA VAL A 378 4.68 -23.38 7.33
C VAL A 378 3.81 -22.12 7.28
N LEU A 379 2.51 -22.26 7.53
CA LEU A 379 1.62 -21.14 7.84
C LEU A 379 1.91 -20.68 9.27
N VAL A 380 2.46 -19.47 9.43
CA VAL A 380 2.90 -18.93 10.73
C VAL A 380 1.93 -17.94 11.33
N ASP A 381 1.07 -17.31 10.51
CA ASP A 381 0.03 -16.39 10.99
C ASP A 381 -1.13 -16.28 9.97
N VAL A 382 -2.28 -15.81 10.44
CA VAL A 382 -3.40 -15.34 9.62
C VAL A 382 -3.82 -13.99 10.17
N VAL A 383 -3.70 -12.94 9.34
CA VAL A 383 -3.97 -11.57 9.78
C VAL A 383 -5.10 -10.95 8.97
N PRO A 384 -5.95 -10.12 9.59
CA PRO A 384 -7.05 -9.48 8.89
C PRO A 384 -6.58 -8.38 7.95
N ILE A 385 -7.42 -8.08 6.95
CA ILE A 385 -7.30 -6.92 6.07
C ILE A 385 -8.40 -5.95 6.51
N GLU A 386 -8.17 -5.22 7.59
CA GLU A 386 -9.21 -4.44 8.31
C GLU A 386 -9.83 -3.36 7.42
N ALA A 387 -9.02 -2.74 6.56
CA ALA A 387 -9.48 -1.67 5.67
C ALA A 387 -9.99 -2.17 4.31
N ARG A 388 -10.24 -3.48 4.15
CA ARG A 388 -10.85 -4.04 2.94
C ARG A 388 -12.21 -3.43 2.69
N GLY A 389 -12.45 -2.96 1.44
CA GLY A 389 -13.72 -2.33 1.04
C GLY A 389 -13.94 -0.92 1.60
N CYS A 390 -13.05 -0.37 2.42
CA CYS A 390 -13.15 0.95 3.01
C CYS A 390 -12.72 2.04 2.01
N SER A 391 -13.47 2.21 0.93
CA SER A 391 -13.13 3.10 -0.18
C SER A 391 -13.79 4.49 -0.11
N GLN A 392 -14.35 4.88 1.05
CA GLN A 392 -15.09 6.15 1.23
C GLN A 392 -14.35 7.12 2.13
#